data_585ce2984fdcf53f2f039c8795db08f6
#
_entry.id   585ce2984fdcf53f2f039c8795db08f6
#
_cell.length_a   1.000
_cell.length_b   1.000
_cell.length_c   1.000
_cell.angle_alpha   90.00
_cell.angle_beta   90.00
_cell.angle_gamma   90.00
#
_symmetry.space_group_name_H-M   'P 1'
#
loop_
_entity.id
_entity.type
_entity.pdbx_description
1 polymer ?
#
loop_
_entity_poly.entity_id
_entity_poly.type
_entity_poly.pdbx_seq_one_letter_code
_entity_poly.pdbx_strand_id
1 'polypeptide(L)'
;MAKNRYIGDYPAIGIRPIIDGRRGPMQLRENLEDQVLAMAFAAKKLFEDNLRYSNGNPVRVVVADSSIGRVPESAACAEKFRREGVAITLSVTPCWCYGSETMDMDPMTIKGVWGFNGTERPGAVYLASVLATHAQKGLPAFGIYGHEVQDRDQVTCIPDDVKEKLLRFGRAAVAAATMRGKSYLQIGSMCMGIGGSIIDQQFVDEVEILRRMEEGIYDHDAYERALAWTKEHCKEGRDDNPEFVQFLGEKRRIKFTAEEKEKQWEFTIKMYCIIKDLMQGNPNLPDGFEEEKSGHNAIAAGFQGQRQWTDHWPNCDYPEAILNSSFDFEGKKEPMVFATE
;
A
#
# COMPACT_ATOMS: atom_id res chain seq x y z
N MET A 1 3.60 -8.33 18.46
CA MET A 1 3.57 -8.72 17.04
C MET A 1 2.89 -7.61 16.27
N ALA A 2 3.47 -7.16 15.17
CA ALA A 2 2.78 -6.22 14.28
C ALA A 2 1.49 -6.89 13.81
N LYS A 3 0.37 -6.18 13.90
CA LYS A 3 -0.92 -6.67 13.42
C LYS A 3 -0.82 -6.85 11.90
N ASN A 4 -1.09 -8.06 11.40
CA ASN A 4 -1.23 -8.25 9.96
C ASN A 4 -2.30 -7.29 9.45
N ARG A 5 -1.95 -6.53 8.43
CA ARG A 5 -2.88 -5.62 7.79
C ARG A 5 -3.51 -6.31 6.60
N TYR A 6 -4.82 -6.35 6.62
CA TYR A 6 -5.61 -6.81 5.49
C TYR A 6 -5.77 -5.68 4.45
N ILE A 7 -6.27 -6.02 3.29
CA ILE A 7 -6.69 -5.02 2.30
C ILE A 7 -7.71 -4.08 2.97
N GLY A 8 -7.51 -2.75 2.79
CA GLY A 8 -8.30 -1.73 3.48
C GLY A 8 -7.72 -1.24 4.81
N ASP A 9 -6.77 -1.95 5.39
CA ASP A 9 -6.04 -1.49 6.58
C ASP A 9 -4.85 -0.62 6.17
N TYR A 10 -4.84 0.64 6.60
CA TYR A 10 -3.82 1.62 6.24
C TYR A 10 -2.82 1.86 7.36
N PRO A 11 -1.52 2.05 7.02
CA PRO A 11 -0.48 2.34 8.00
C PRO A 11 -0.60 3.77 8.53
N ALA A 12 -0.34 3.97 9.82
CA ALA A 12 -0.18 5.31 10.38
C ALA A 12 1.29 5.79 10.35
N ILE A 13 1.49 7.10 10.26
CA ILE A 13 2.77 7.76 10.51
C ILE A 13 2.83 8.18 11.98
N GLY A 14 3.91 7.80 12.67
CA GLY A 14 4.19 8.23 14.03
C GLY A 14 5.27 9.30 14.06
N ILE A 15 5.02 10.42 14.73
CA ILE A 15 6.01 11.48 14.90
C ILE A 15 6.61 11.39 16.29
N ARG A 16 7.94 11.35 16.35
CA ARG A 16 8.78 11.23 17.54
C ARG A 16 9.47 12.57 17.80
N PRO A 17 8.98 13.40 18.72
CA PRO A 17 9.65 14.66 19.11
C PRO A 17 10.87 14.34 19.97
N ILE A 18 12.06 14.50 19.41
CA ILE A 18 13.33 14.15 20.05
C ILE A 18 13.98 15.39 20.67
N ILE A 19 14.41 15.28 21.91
CA ILE A 19 14.93 16.40 22.70
C ILE A 19 16.18 15.99 23.49
N ASP A 20 17.01 16.96 23.83
CA ASP A 20 18.06 16.78 24.83
C ASP A 20 17.46 16.50 26.21
N GLY A 21 17.63 15.27 26.70
CA GLY A 21 17.05 14.85 27.98
C GLY A 21 17.72 15.38 29.22
N ARG A 22 18.78 16.21 29.10
CA ARG A 22 19.49 16.78 30.25
C ARG A 22 18.68 17.85 30.96
N ARG A 23 18.48 17.64 32.23
CA ARG A 23 17.93 18.61 33.17
C ARG A 23 19.05 19.21 34.02
N GLY A 24 18.76 20.10 34.89
CA GLY A 24 19.72 20.65 35.82
C GLY A 24 20.06 22.12 35.52
N PRO A 25 21.27 22.62 35.86
CA PRO A 25 21.53 24.06 35.83
C PRO A 25 21.30 24.74 34.49
N MET A 26 21.45 23.99 33.40
CA MET A 26 21.27 24.50 32.03
C MET A 26 19.84 24.46 31.55
N GLN A 27 18.93 23.76 32.22
CA GLN A 27 17.50 23.61 31.87
C GLN A 27 17.27 23.37 30.35
N LEU A 28 18.11 22.55 29.74
CA LEU A 28 18.09 22.38 28.27
C LEU A 28 16.77 21.80 27.78
N ARG A 29 16.25 20.81 28.50
CA ARG A 29 14.97 20.20 28.16
C ARG A 29 13.83 21.20 28.28
N GLU A 30 13.73 21.89 29.39
CA GLU A 30 12.68 22.86 29.68
C GLU A 30 12.64 23.99 28.66
N ASN A 31 13.81 24.40 28.18
CA ASN A 31 13.93 25.48 27.17
C ASN A 31 13.57 25.08 25.75
N LEU A 32 13.51 23.78 25.45
CA LEU A 32 13.34 23.27 24.07
C LEU A 32 12.07 22.42 23.89
N GLU A 33 11.37 22.08 24.96
CA GLU A 33 10.24 21.16 24.90
C GLU A 33 9.10 21.69 24.03
N ASP A 34 8.73 22.96 24.20
CA ASP A 34 7.70 23.59 23.39
C ASP A 34 8.10 23.66 21.91
N GLN A 35 9.38 23.90 21.62
CA GLN A 35 9.87 23.97 20.25
C GLN A 35 9.80 22.60 19.55
N VAL A 36 10.23 21.54 20.21
CA VAL A 36 10.19 20.20 19.59
C VAL A 36 8.77 19.71 19.40
N LEU A 37 7.87 20.02 20.33
CA LEU A 37 6.45 19.69 20.18
C LEU A 37 5.82 20.50 19.03
N ALA A 38 6.10 21.80 18.95
CA ALA A 38 5.64 22.64 17.85
C ALA A 38 6.12 22.12 16.49
N MET A 39 7.40 21.71 16.39
CA MET A 39 7.97 21.10 15.20
C MET A 39 7.24 19.80 14.84
N ALA A 40 6.95 18.94 15.82
CA ALA A 40 6.22 17.68 15.60
C ALA A 40 4.79 17.94 15.10
N PHE A 41 4.08 18.89 15.67
CA PHE A 41 2.73 19.24 15.22
C PHE A 41 2.72 19.94 13.86
N ALA A 42 3.73 20.73 13.51
CA ALA A 42 3.89 21.29 12.17
C ALA A 42 4.08 20.18 11.12
N ALA A 43 4.90 19.16 11.41
CA ALA A 43 5.06 18.00 10.54
C ALA A 43 3.76 17.18 10.44
N LYS A 44 3.04 16.97 11.55
CA LYS A 44 1.73 16.32 11.55
C LYS A 44 0.77 17.03 10.60
N LYS A 45 0.61 18.33 10.77
CA LYS A 45 -0.27 19.13 9.91
C LYS A 45 0.13 19.06 8.44
N LEU A 46 1.43 19.14 8.14
CA LEU A 46 1.93 19.02 6.78
C LEU A 46 1.51 17.69 6.13
N PHE A 47 1.63 16.59 6.85
CA PHE A 47 1.25 15.27 6.34
C PHE A 47 -0.27 15.12 6.18
N GLU A 48 -1.06 15.49 7.19
CA GLU A 48 -2.52 15.38 7.14
C GLU A 48 -3.16 16.24 6.05
N ASP A 49 -2.59 17.41 5.79
CA ASP A 49 -3.08 18.30 4.75
C ASP A 49 -2.75 17.78 3.33
N ASN A 50 -1.61 17.13 3.14
CA ASN A 50 -1.07 16.84 1.81
C ASN A 50 -0.99 15.36 1.41
N LEU A 51 -1.08 14.44 2.37
CA LEU A 51 -1.00 13.00 2.08
C LEU A 51 -2.37 12.35 2.13
N ARG A 52 -2.62 11.47 1.17
CA ARG A 52 -3.86 10.70 1.09
C ARG A 52 -3.52 9.22 0.88
N TYR A 53 -4.33 8.35 1.46
CA TYR A 53 -4.37 6.95 1.09
C TYR A 53 -5.03 6.78 -0.29
N SER A 54 -4.96 5.57 -0.85
CA SER A 54 -5.60 5.23 -2.13
C SER A 54 -7.11 5.46 -2.13
N ASN A 55 -7.78 5.31 -0.98
CA ASN A 55 -9.21 5.59 -0.82
C ASN A 55 -9.55 7.09 -0.72
N GLY A 56 -8.56 7.98 -0.82
CA GLY A 56 -8.72 9.44 -0.75
C GLY A 56 -8.79 10.02 0.68
N ASN A 57 -8.81 9.19 1.72
CA ASN A 57 -8.79 9.66 3.10
C ASN A 57 -7.41 10.25 3.48
N PRO A 58 -7.37 11.27 4.36
CA PRO A 58 -6.11 11.77 4.89
C PRO A 58 -5.29 10.67 5.58
N VAL A 59 -3.97 10.71 5.40
CA VAL A 59 -3.08 9.80 6.13
C VAL A 59 -3.15 10.09 7.62
N ARG A 60 -3.36 9.05 8.43
CA ARG A 60 -3.42 9.16 9.88
C ARG A 60 -2.03 9.40 10.47
N VAL A 61 -1.91 10.45 11.28
CA VAL A 61 -0.65 10.83 11.92
C VAL A 61 -0.81 10.85 13.43
N VAL A 62 0.04 10.10 14.12
CA VAL A 62 0.08 9.96 15.58
C VAL A 62 1.35 10.64 16.11
N VAL A 63 1.23 11.49 17.12
CA VAL A 63 2.38 12.09 17.80
C VAL A 63 2.60 11.35 19.13
N ALA A 64 3.85 11.16 19.55
CA ALA A 64 4.16 10.63 20.88
C ALA A 64 3.53 11.51 21.97
N ASP A 65 3.19 10.92 23.12
CA ASP A 65 2.51 11.64 24.21
C ASP A 65 3.42 12.65 24.94
N SER A 66 4.73 12.48 24.78
CA SER A 66 5.75 13.38 25.36
C SER A 66 6.93 13.54 24.41
N SER A 67 7.73 14.56 24.66
CA SER A 67 9.08 14.64 24.08
C SER A 67 9.93 13.44 24.54
N ILE A 68 10.87 12.99 23.68
CA ILE A 68 11.70 11.80 23.88
C ILE A 68 13.15 12.24 24.09
N GLY A 69 13.60 12.24 25.33
CA GLY A 69 14.98 12.59 25.67
C GLY A 69 15.76 11.44 26.32
N ARG A 70 15.07 10.34 26.68
CA ARG A 70 15.66 9.17 27.36
C ARG A 70 14.94 7.87 27.00
N VAL A 71 15.54 6.75 27.40
CA VAL A 71 15.03 5.39 27.13
C VAL A 71 13.58 5.16 27.59
N PRO A 72 13.14 5.57 28.80
CA PRO A 72 11.76 5.32 29.22
C PRO A 72 10.72 5.97 28.33
N GLU A 73 10.97 7.20 27.87
CA GLU A 73 10.08 7.95 26.95
C GLU A 73 10.08 7.32 25.56
N SER A 74 11.26 6.85 25.11
CA SER A 74 11.36 6.11 23.86
C SER A 74 10.55 4.81 23.90
N ALA A 75 10.61 4.07 25.00
CA ALA A 75 9.86 2.84 25.22
C ALA A 75 8.34 3.10 25.28
N ALA A 76 7.91 4.14 25.99
CA ALA A 76 6.50 4.53 26.04
C ALA A 76 5.97 4.93 24.66
N CYS A 77 6.76 5.66 23.89
CA CYS A 77 6.43 6.01 22.50
C CYS A 77 6.29 4.76 21.62
N ALA A 78 7.23 3.83 21.71
CA ALA A 78 7.19 2.57 20.96
C ALA A 78 5.94 1.74 21.29
N GLU A 79 5.57 1.66 22.57
CA GLU A 79 4.36 0.95 22.99
C GLU A 79 3.07 1.63 22.48
N LYS A 80 2.99 2.94 22.56
CA LYS A 80 1.88 3.70 21.96
C LYS A 80 1.77 3.43 20.47
N PHE A 81 2.88 3.55 19.75
CA PHE A 81 2.90 3.41 18.29
C PHE A 81 2.52 1.99 17.85
N ARG A 82 2.95 0.97 18.60
CA ARG A 82 2.55 -0.40 18.36
C ARG A 82 1.04 -0.59 18.48
N ARG A 83 0.41 -0.02 19.52
CA ARG A 83 -1.05 -0.07 19.72
C ARG A 83 -1.81 0.68 18.64
N GLU A 84 -1.26 1.80 18.19
CA GLU A 84 -1.85 2.66 17.16
C GLU A 84 -1.59 2.17 15.73
N GLY A 85 -0.92 1.04 15.52
CA GLY A 85 -0.63 0.52 14.19
C GLY A 85 0.29 1.42 13.36
N VAL A 86 1.18 2.16 14.00
CA VAL A 86 2.21 2.97 13.34
C VAL A 86 3.20 2.03 12.64
N ALA A 87 3.44 2.28 11.37
CA ALA A 87 4.39 1.52 10.56
C ALA A 87 5.51 2.39 9.97
N ILE A 88 5.37 3.69 10.12
CA ILE A 88 6.30 4.70 9.61
C ILE A 88 6.59 5.64 10.77
N THR A 89 7.85 5.94 11.04
CA THR A 89 8.22 6.89 12.09
C THR A 89 8.99 8.06 11.50
N LEU A 90 8.72 9.26 12.00
CA LEU A 90 9.50 10.45 11.74
C LEU A 90 9.99 10.99 13.07
N SER A 91 11.30 10.89 13.32
CA SER A 91 11.95 11.58 14.43
C SER A 91 12.23 13.02 14.03
N VAL A 92 11.81 13.99 14.82
CA VAL A 92 12.05 15.42 14.59
C VAL A 92 12.82 15.99 15.76
N THR A 93 13.82 16.82 15.51
CA THR A 93 14.61 17.42 16.57
C THR A 93 15.15 18.81 16.21
N PRO A 94 15.02 19.79 17.11
CA PRO A 94 15.66 21.09 16.96
C PRO A 94 17.10 21.11 17.47
N CYS A 95 17.57 20.06 18.13
CA CYS A 95 18.83 20.10 18.87
C CYS A 95 19.56 18.75 18.89
N TRP A 96 20.75 18.74 19.43
CA TRP A 96 21.46 17.53 19.81
C TRP A 96 20.72 16.74 20.88
N CYS A 97 20.80 15.41 20.82
CA CYS A 97 20.41 14.49 21.87
C CYS A 97 21.16 13.15 21.75
N TYR A 98 20.96 12.27 22.71
CA TYR A 98 21.62 10.96 22.72
C TYR A 98 20.88 9.97 21.82
N GLY A 99 21.44 9.70 20.64
CA GLY A 99 20.83 8.88 19.61
C GLY A 99 20.53 7.46 20.09
N SER A 100 21.45 6.82 20.81
CA SER A 100 21.28 5.45 21.33
C SER A 100 20.11 5.30 22.31
N GLU A 101 19.71 6.38 22.99
CA GLU A 101 18.60 6.38 23.95
C GLU A 101 17.25 6.72 23.29
N THR A 102 17.27 7.43 22.18
CA THR A 102 16.08 8.06 21.61
C THR A 102 15.71 7.54 20.24
N MET A 103 16.59 6.80 19.56
CA MET A 103 16.33 6.28 18.22
C MET A 103 15.18 5.26 18.20
N ASP A 104 14.56 5.12 17.05
CA ASP A 104 13.57 4.07 16.81
C ASP A 104 14.27 2.74 16.53
N MET A 105 14.14 1.78 17.43
CA MET A 105 14.76 0.47 17.35
C MET A 105 13.87 -0.60 16.71
N ASP A 106 12.62 -0.31 16.39
CA ASP A 106 11.71 -1.30 15.79
C ASP A 106 12.17 -1.61 14.35
N PRO A 107 12.58 -2.85 14.03
CA PRO A 107 13.00 -3.23 12.69
C PRO A 107 11.86 -3.16 11.67
N MET A 108 10.62 -3.13 12.12
CA MET A 108 9.44 -3.18 11.26
C MET A 108 8.92 -1.80 10.86
N THR A 109 9.44 -0.70 11.40
CA THR A 109 9.07 0.65 10.98
C THR A 109 9.96 1.18 9.87
N ILE A 110 9.37 1.99 8.98
CA ILE A 110 10.11 2.79 8.00
C ILE A 110 10.46 4.11 8.66
N LYS A 111 11.75 4.45 8.75
CA LYS A 111 12.25 5.53 9.59
C LYS A 111 12.71 6.73 8.79
N GLY A 112 12.20 7.90 9.15
CA GLY A 112 12.73 9.20 8.75
C GLY A 112 13.27 9.96 9.96
N VAL A 113 14.26 10.80 9.73
CA VAL A 113 14.81 11.69 10.74
C VAL A 113 14.93 13.09 10.15
N TRP A 114 14.23 14.05 10.73
CA TRP A 114 14.31 15.45 10.35
C TRP A 114 15.08 16.22 11.41
N GLY A 115 16.31 16.65 11.07
CA GLY A 115 17.12 17.55 11.87
C GLY A 115 16.89 19.00 11.45
N PHE A 116 16.50 19.86 12.41
CA PHE A 116 16.33 21.27 12.16
C PHE A 116 17.68 21.96 11.86
N ASN A 117 17.75 22.76 10.81
CA ASN A 117 18.93 23.54 10.45
C ASN A 117 18.87 24.90 11.14
N GLY A 118 19.12 24.93 12.45
CA GLY A 118 19.06 26.13 13.26
C GLY A 118 20.40 26.81 13.51
N THR A 119 20.38 28.11 13.73
CA THR A 119 21.56 28.91 14.13
C THR A 119 22.12 28.50 15.48
N GLU A 120 21.23 28.10 16.40
CA GLU A 120 21.57 27.61 17.72
C GLU A 120 21.18 26.13 17.86
N ARG A 121 22.09 25.29 18.37
CA ARG A 121 21.81 23.88 18.69
C ARG A 121 21.19 23.11 17.51
N PRO A 122 21.85 23.06 16.36
CA PRO A 122 21.27 22.47 15.15
C PRO A 122 20.99 20.99 15.33
N GLY A 123 19.82 20.55 14.87
CA GLY A 123 19.42 19.14 14.84
C GLY A 123 20.27 18.29 13.88
N ALA A 124 21.07 18.93 13.02
CA ALA A 124 21.97 18.26 12.08
C ALA A 124 22.96 17.31 12.75
N VAL A 125 23.46 17.65 13.93
CA VAL A 125 24.44 16.82 14.64
C VAL A 125 23.77 15.53 15.13
N TYR A 126 22.55 15.60 15.66
CA TYR A 126 21.75 14.42 15.96
C TYR A 126 21.47 13.60 14.71
N LEU A 127 21.03 14.25 13.64
CA LEU A 127 20.74 13.60 12.37
C LEU A 127 21.92 12.74 11.88
N ALA A 128 23.12 13.33 11.80
CA ALA A 128 24.32 12.63 11.37
C ALA A 128 24.65 11.43 12.28
N SER A 129 24.63 11.65 13.60
CA SER A 129 24.95 10.63 14.58
C SER A 129 23.93 9.47 14.58
N VAL A 130 22.64 9.78 14.56
CA VAL A 130 21.60 8.74 14.62
C VAL A 130 21.50 7.94 13.32
N LEU A 131 21.71 8.55 12.16
CA LEU A 131 21.78 7.82 10.89
C LEU A 131 22.94 6.84 10.86
N ALA A 132 24.13 7.24 11.35
CA ALA A 132 25.26 6.33 11.49
C ALA A 132 24.95 5.18 12.45
N THR A 133 24.27 5.47 13.57
CA THR A 133 23.88 4.44 14.54
C THR A 133 22.85 3.48 13.95
N HIS A 134 21.85 3.98 13.20
CA HIS A 134 20.89 3.14 12.49
C HIS A 134 21.60 2.22 11.46
N ALA A 135 22.53 2.77 10.68
CA ALA A 135 23.29 1.99 9.71
C ALA A 135 24.10 0.85 10.37
N GLN A 136 24.77 1.12 11.49
CA GLN A 136 25.52 0.10 12.24
C GLN A 136 24.62 -1.02 12.78
N LYS A 137 23.36 -0.73 13.06
CA LYS A 137 22.39 -1.72 13.58
C LYS A 137 21.60 -2.43 12.48
N GLY A 138 21.88 -2.14 11.20
CA GLY A 138 21.11 -2.68 10.08
C GLY A 138 19.65 -2.20 10.03
N LEU A 139 19.37 -1.04 10.60
CA LEU A 139 18.05 -0.41 10.64
C LEU A 139 18.04 0.82 9.73
N PRO A 140 17.76 0.69 8.43
CA PRO A 140 17.85 1.83 7.50
C PRO A 140 16.93 2.97 7.93
N ALA A 141 17.45 4.21 7.84
CA ALA A 141 16.71 5.43 8.12
C ALA A 141 17.05 6.51 7.09
N PHE A 142 16.08 7.38 6.78
CA PHE A 142 16.18 8.45 5.80
C PHE A 142 16.39 9.79 6.47
N GLY A 143 17.47 10.50 6.09
CA GLY A 143 17.77 11.82 6.61
C GLY A 143 17.05 12.94 5.87
N ILE A 144 16.50 13.89 6.62
CA ILE A 144 15.85 15.09 6.09
C ILE A 144 16.48 16.31 6.74
N TYR A 145 16.98 17.24 5.91
CA TYR A 145 17.68 18.42 6.34
C TYR A 145 17.51 19.55 5.32
N GLY A 146 17.34 20.79 5.82
CA GLY A 146 17.14 21.98 4.99
C GLY A 146 18.45 22.64 4.56
N HIS A 147 18.42 23.34 3.43
CA HIS A 147 19.53 24.18 2.99
C HIS A 147 19.61 25.50 3.77
N GLU A 148 18.45 26.07 4.07
CA GLU A 148 18.38 27.35 4.77
C GLU A 148 18.70 27.19 6.25
N VAL A 149 19.51 28.12 6.78
CA VAL A 149 19.73 28.23 8.22
C VAL A 149 18.63 29.10 8.81
N GLN A 150 17.92 28.55 9.79
CA GLN A 150 16.76 29.20 10.42
C GLN A 150 17.09 29.62 11.85
N ASP A 151 16.42 30.66 12.32
CA ASP A 151 16.45 31.01 13.73
C ASP A 151 15.66 29.97 14.56
N ARG A 152 16.06 29.80 15.81
CA ARG A 152 15.52 28.74 16.69
C ARG A 152 14.01 28.81 16.92
N ASP A 153 13.40 29.98 16.80
CA ASP A 153 11.97 30.22 16.96
C ASP A 153 11.16 29.87 15.70
N GLN A 154 11.84 29.60 14.58
CA GLN A 154 11.21 29.29 13.29
C GLN A 154 10.95 27.78 13.06
N VAL A 155 10.94 26.96 14.09
CA VAL A 155 10.77 25.51 14.00
C VAL A 155 9.46 25.07 13.33
N THR A 156 8.46 25.95 13.26
CA THR A 156 7.18 25.71 12.57
C THR A 156 7.18 26.20 11.12
N CYS A 157 8.15 27.03 10.74
CA CYS A 157 8.34 27.53 9.39
C CYS A 157 9.15 26.51 8.57
N ILE A 158 8.48 25.52 8.02
CA ILE A 158 9.16 24.45 7.27
C ILE A 158 9.57 25.00 5.90
N PRO A 159 10.89 25.08 5.56
CA PRO A 159 11.35 25.51 4.23
C PRO A 159 10.82 24.61 3.12
N ASP A 160 10.71 25.14 1.90
CA ASP A 160 10.09 24.41 0.79
C ASP A 160 10.87 23.15 0.39
N ASP A 161 12.19 23.17 0.44
CA ASP A 161 13.01 21.98 0.19
C ASP A 161 12.81 20.90 1.26
N VAL A 162 12.58 21.29 2.51
CA VAL A 162 12.26 20.36 3.61
C VAL A 162 10.84 19.82 3.45
N LYS A 163 9.86 20.68 3.10
CA LYS A 163 8.49 20.23 2.81
C LYS A 163 8.48 19.18 1.71
N GLU A 164 9.18 19.43 0.61
CA GLU A 164 9.29 18.48 -0.49
C GLU A 164 9.87 17.13 -0.03
N LYS A 165 10.98 17.16 0.73
CA LYS A 165 11.64 15.95 1.25
C LYS A 165 10.72 15.19 2.22
N LEU A 166 10.03 15.88 3.14
CA LEU A 166 9.07 15.28 4.05
C LEU A 166 7.91 14.62 3.31
N LEU A 167 7.31 15.32 2.36
CA LEU A 167 6.18 14.79 1.58
C LEU A 167 6.59 13.63 0.68
N ARG A 168 7.79 13.68 0.07
CA ARG A 168 8.35 12.57 -0.70
C ARG A 168 8.60 11.34 0.17
N PHE A 169 9.22 11.52 1.35
CA PHE A 169 9.38 10.47 2.34
C PHE A 169 8.03 9.89 2.75
N GLY A 170 7.07 10.75 3.13
CA GLY A 170 5.74 10.32 3.58
C GLY A 170 5.00 9.49 2.52
N ARG A 171 4.97 9.95 1.26
CA ARG A 171 4.35 9.21 0.15
C ARG A 171 4.99 7.85 -0.09
N ALA A 172 6.31 7.81 -0.21
CA ALA A 172 7.03 6.56 -0.43
C ALA A 172 6.89 5.58 0.73
N ALA A 173 6.98 6.09 1.97
CA ALA A 173 6.83 5.27 3.16
C ALA A 173 5.41 4.72 3.34
N VAL A 174 4.37 5.51 3.06
CA VAL A 174 2.97 5.04 3.09
C VAL A 174 2.76 3.95 2.04
N ALA A 175 3.24 4.14 0.81
CA ALA A 175 3.13 3.14 -0.24
C ALA A 175 3.82 1.83 0.17
N ALA A 176 5.09 1.88 0.57
CA ALA A 176 5.85 0.70 0.98
C ALA A 176 5.25 0.01 2.22
N ALA A 177 4.77 0.79 3.20
CA ALA A 177 4.12 0.24 4.39
C ALA A 177 2.76 -0.37 4.09
N THR A 178 2.03 0.12 3.09
CA THR A 178 0.77 -0.46 2.63
C THR A 178 0.99 -1.82 1.97
N MET A 179 2.08 -2.00 1.25
CA MET A 179 2.43 -3.28 0.61
C MET A 179 2.84 -4.37 1.62
N ARG A 180 3.29 -3.99 2.81
CA ARG A 180 3.77 -4.95 3.81
C ARG A 180 2.66 -5.89 4.29
N GLY A 181 2.92 -7.21 4.21
CA GLY A 181 1.97 -8.27 4.56
C GLY A 181 0.89 -8.52 3.50
N LYS A 182 1.03 -7.91 2.34
CA LYS A 182 0.21 -8.18 1.16
C LYS A 182 0.92 -9.17 0.24
N SER A 183 0.14 -9.85 -0.58
CA SER A 183 0.67 -10.76 -1.59
C SER A 183 0.51 -10.19 -3.00
N TYR A 184 1.23 -10.80 -3.92
CA TYR A 184 0.97 -10.76 -5.35
C TYR A 184 0.44 -12.14 -5.75
N LEU A 185 -0.73 -12.19 -6.37
CA LEU A 185 -1.37 -13.43 -6.77
C LEU A 185 -1.05 -13.71 -8.24
N GLN A 186 -0.21 -14.70 -8.49
CA GLN A 186 0.02 -15.21 -9.84
C GLN A 186 -1.01 -16.28 -10.15
N ILE A 187 -1.71 -16.14 -11.28
CA ILE A 187 -2.66 -17.12 -11.79
C ILE A 187 -2.06 -17.74 -13.03
N GLY A 188 -1.90 -19.07 -13.02
CA GLY A 188 -1.25 -19.83 -14.09
C GLY A 188 0.24 -20.02 -13.89
N SER A 189 0.85 -20.73 -14.84
CA SER A 189 2.26 -21.13 -14.82
C SER A 189 3.09 -20.34 -15.84
N MET A 190 4.35 -20.73 -16.02
CA MET A 190 5.26 -20.11 -16.98
C MET A 190 4.69 -20.11 -18.41
N CYS A 191 4.57 -18.93 -19.02
CA CYS A 191 4.14 -18.76 -20.39
C CYS A 191 5.32 -18.67 -21.35
N MET A 192 5.20 -19.28 -22.52
CA MET A 192 6.12 -19.18 -23.66
C MET A 192 7.61 -19.41 -23.31
N GLY A 193 7.91 -20.15 -22.25
CA GLY A 193 9.29 -20.43 -21.85
C GLY A 193 10.03 -19.25 -21.19
N ILE A 194 9.31 -18.22 -20.73
CA ILE A 194 9.91 -17.05 -20.06
C ILE A 194 10.25 -17.43 -18.62
N GLY A 195 11.47 -17.93 -18.38
CA GLY A 195 11.90 -18.39 -17.06
C GLY A 195 11.89 -17.30 -15.97
N GLY A 196 12.00 -16.03 -16.34
CA GLY A 196 11.93 -14.91 -15.38
C GLY A 196 10.54 -14.64 -14.81
N SER A 197 9.49 -15.25 -15.38
CA SER A 197 8.13 -15.16 -14.86
C SER A 197 7.82 -16.22 -13.80
N ILE A 198 8.75 -17.12 -13.50
CA ILE A 198 8.60 -18.10 -12.42
C ILE A 198 8.79 -17.37 -11.09
N ILE A 199 7.71 -17.20 -10.36
CA ILE A 199 7.70 -16.78 -8.96
C ILE A 199 7.53 -18.05 -8.11
N ASP A 200 7.72 -18.00 -6.83
CA ASP A 200 7.66 -19.12 -5.92
C ASP A 200 6.38 -19.98 -6.13
N GLN A 201 6.47 -21.28 -5.90
CA GLN A 201 5.47 -22.31 -6.30
C GLN A 201 4.11 -22.23 -5.56
N GLN A 202 3.84 -21.20 -4.80
CA GLN A 202 2.53 -20.96 -4.18
C GLN A 202 1.66 -20.05 -5.04
N PHE A 203 1.31 -20.50 -6.22
CA PHE A 203 0.41 -19.77 -7.10
C PHE A 203 -0.90 -20.53 -7.30
N VAL A 204 -1.94 -19.78 -7.58
CA VAL A 204 -3.23 -20.37 -7.95
C VAL A 204 -3.15 -20.85 -9.38
N ASP A 205 -3.45 -22.13 -9.57
CA ASP A 205 -3.56 -22.71 -10.91
C ASP A 205 -4.78 -22.10 -11.63
N GLU A 206 -4.70 -21.95 -12.93
CA GLU A 206 -5.83 -21.58 -13.80
C GLU A 206 -7.04 -22.48 -13.60
N VAL A 207 -6.78 -23.77 -13.35
CA VAL A 207 -7.79 -24.80 -13.04
C VAL A 207 -8.63 -24.40 -11.83
N GLU A 208 -8.09 -23.64 -10.88
CA GLU A 208 -8.83 -23.19 -9.69
C GLU A 208 -10.00 -22.27 -10.06
N ILE A 209 -9.82 -21.36 -11.03
CA ILE A 209 -10.92 -20.51 -11.48
C ILE A 209 -12.00 -21.33 -12.17
N LEU A 210 -11.61 -22.27 -13.04
CA LEU A 210 -12.55 -23.16 -13.72
C LEU A 210 -13.27 -24.06 -12.72
N ARG A 211 -12.55 -24.65 -11.75
CA ARG A 211 -13.12 -25.45 -10.67
C ARG A 211 -14.17 -24.67 -9.90
N ARG A 212 -13.85 -23.44 -9.50
CA ARG A 212 -14.81 -22.57 -8.79
C ARG A 212 -16.05 -22.25 -9.63
N MET A 213 -15.88 -22.03 -10.94
CA MET A 213 -17.03 -21.83 -11.83
C MET A 213 -17.91 -23.05 -11.93
N GLU A 214 -17.33 -24.25 -12.07
CA GLU A 214 -18.03 -25.52 -12.23
C GLU A 214 -18.71 -25.98 -10.94
N GLU A 215 -18.03 -25.80 -9.80
CA GLU A 215 -18.56 -26.18 -8.47
C GLU A 215 -19.43 -25.10 -7.83
N GLY A 216 -19.57 -23.93 -8.46
CA GLY A 216 -20.39 -22.84 -7.95
C GLY A 216 -19.79 -22.13 -6.73
N ILE A 217 -18.44 -22.14 -6.58
CA ILE A 217 -17.72 -21.52 -5.46
C ILE A 217 -17.48 -20.03 -5.75
N TYR A 218 -18.54 -19.27 -5.78
CA TYR A 218 -18.54 -17.80 -5.89
C TYR A 218 -19.80 -17.24 -5.22
N ASP A 219 -19.80 -15.94 -4.92
CA ASP A 219 -20.98 -15.24 -4.38
C ASP A 219 -22.03 -15.08 -5.48
N HIS A 220 -23.08 -15.90 -5.44
CA HIS A 220 -24.14 -15.92 -6.45
C HIS A 220 -24.90 -14.59 -6.49
N ASP A 221 -25.16 -13.97 -5.34
CA ASP A 221 -25.86 -12.68 -5.28
C ASP A 221 -25.00 -11.55 -5.85
N ALA A 222 -23.72 -11.56 -5.58
CA ALA A 222 -22.75 -10.61 -6.17
C ALA A 222 -22.65 -10.80 -7.69
N TYR A 223 -22.60 -12.05 -8.16
CA TYR A 223 -22.57 -12.38 -9.60
C TYR A 223 -23.81 -11.85 -10.31
N GLU A 224 -25.01 -12.08 -9.79
CA GLU A 224 -26.25 -11.59 -10.42
C GLU A 224 -26.30 -10.06 -10.48
N ARG A 225 -25.86 -9.38 -9.43
CA ARG A 225 -25.75 -7.92 -9.42
C ARG A 225 -24.70 -7.41 -10.42
N ALA A 226 -23.57 -8.09 -10.49
CA ALA A 226 -22.50 -7.74 -11.43
C ALA A 226 -22.94 -7.95 -12.88
N LEU A 227 -23.67 -9.03 -13.19
CA LEU A 227 -24.23 -9.33 -14.51
C LEU A 227 -25.23 -8.25 -14.94
N ALA A 228 -26.18 -7.90 -14.05
CA ALA A 228 -27.16 -6.87 -14.32
C ALA A 228 -26.52 -5.50 -14.59
N TRP A 229 -25.59 -5.11 -13.71
CA TRP A 229 -24.84 -3.85 -13.81
C TRP A 229 -24.02 -3.79 -15.12
N THR A 230 -23.37 -4.89 -15.49
CA THR A 230 -22.55 -4.96 -16.70
C THR A 230 -23.40 -4.79 -17.94
N LYS A 231 -24.56 -5.42 -18.01
CA LYS A 231 -25.50 -5.29 -19.14
C LYS A 231 -26.01 -3.85 -19.30
N GLU A 232 -26.12 -3.11 -18.20
CA GLU A 232 -26.57 -1.71 -18.26
C GLU A 232 -25.45 -0.72 -18.62
N HIS A 233 -24.23 -0.95 -18.10
CA HIS A 233 -23.17 0.05 -18.16
C HIS A 233 -22.04 -0.27 -19.14
N CYS A 234 -21.88 -1.52 -19.53
CA CYS A 234 -20.82 -1.95 -20.44
C CYS A 234 -21.38 -2.20 -21.85
N LYS A 235 -20.56 -1.92 -22.84
CA LYS A 235 -20.91 -2.18 -24.24
C LYS A 235 -20.05 -3.33 -24.76
N GLU A 236 -20.68 -4.20 -25.54
CA GLU A 236 -19.94 -5.18 -26.33
C GLU A 236 -18.96 -4.49 -27.29
N GLY A 237 -17.86 -5.17 -27.57
CA GLY A 237 -16.96 -4.81 -28.65
C GLY A 237 -17.69 -4.87 -30.01
N ARG A 238 -17.09 -4.25 -31.02
CA ARG A 238 -17.68 -4.25 -32.35
C ARG A 238 -17.47 -5.60 -33.03
N ASP A 239 -18.56 -6.20 -33.51
CA ASP A 239 -18.52 -7.40 -34.34
C ASP A 239 -17.89 -7.17 -35.74
N ASP A 240 -17.65 -5.91 -36.11
CA ASP A 240 -17.01 -5.52 -37.35
C ASP A 240 -15.48 -5.42 -37.25
N ASN A 241 -14.91 -5.79 -36.10
CA ASN A 241 -13.47 -5.88 -35.96
C ASN A 241 -12.94 -6.93 -36.97
N PRO A 242 -12.01 -6.57 -37.88
CA PRO A 242 -11.56 -7.45 -38.95
C PRO A 242 -10.55 -8.50 -38.49
N GLU A 243 -10.58 -8.93 -37.25
CA GLU A 243 -9.74 -10.02 -36.79
C GLU A 243 -10.14 -11.31 -37.50
N PHE A 244 -9.32 -11.68 -38.45
CA PHE A 244 -9.41 -12.91 -39.16
C PHE A 244 -8.56 -13.96 -38.48
N VAL A 245 -9.16 -15.01 -37.95
CA VAL A 245 -8.42 -16.21 -37.63
C VAL A 245 -8.01 -16.87 -38.93
N GLN A 246 -6.74 -16.88 -39.23
CA GLN A 246 -6.19 -17.60 -40.36
C GLN A 246 -6.01 -19.07 -39.97
N PHE A 247 -6.95 -19.90 -40.33
CA PHE A 247 -6.86 -21.36 -40.13
C PHE A 247 -6.73 -22.05 -41.50
N LEU A 248 -5.67 -22.86 -41.66
CA LEU A 248 -5.40 -23.56 -42.92
C LEU A 248 -5.42 -22.72 -44.18
N GLY A 249 -4.91 -21.50 -44.11
CA GLY A 249 -4.84 -20.58 -45.26
C GLY A 249 -6.13 -19.85 -45.63
N GLU A 250 -7.24 -20.09 -44.95
CA GLU A 250 -8.49 -19.37 -45.13
C GLU A 250 -8.65 -18.28 -44.08
N LYS A 251 -9.06 -17.10 -44.54
CA LYS A 251 -9.48 -16.00 -43.66
C LYS A 251 -10.95 -16.16 -43.30
N ARG A 252 -11.25 -16.46 -42.04
CA ARG A 252 -12.63 -16.55 -41.56
C ARG A 252 -12.91 -15.42 -40.59
N ARG A 253 -14.07 -14.77 -40.75
CA ARG A 253 -14.61 -13.87 -39.74
C ARG A 253 -15.39 -14.72 -38.72
N ILE A 254 -15.01 -14.66 -37.45
CA ILE A 254 -15.78 -15.30 -36.41
C ILE A 254 -16.94 -14.37 -36.07
N LYS A 255 -18.16 -14.89 -36.20
CA LYS A 255 -19.37 -14.23 -35.71
C LYS A 255 -19.94 -15.11 -34.61
N PHE A 256 -20.11 -14.52 -33.43
CA PHE A 256 -20.78 -15.17 -32.34
C PHE A 256 -22.28 -14.99 -32.42
N THR A 257 -23.05 -16.00 -32.10
CA THR A 257 -24.48 -15.93 -31.89
C THR A 257 -24.81 -15.15 -30.65
N ALA A 258 -26.05 -14.71 -30.49
CA ALA A 258 -26.49 -14.03 -29.27
C ALA A 258 -26.33 -14.93 -28.02
N GLU A 259 -26.58 -16.24 -28.16
CA GLU A 259 -26.40 -17.21 -27.09
C GLU A 259 -24.93 -17.41 -26.71
N GLU A 260 -24.03 -17.47 -27.69
CA GLU A 260 -22.59 -17.56 -27.41
C GLU A 260 -22.07 -16.31 -26.73
N LYS A 261 -22.54 -15.13 -27.12
CA LYS A 261 -22.19 -13.88 -26.45
C LYS A 261 -22.69 -13.82 -25.00
N GLU A 262 -23.90 -14.31 -24.74
CA GLU A 262 -24.43 -14.39 -23.38
C GLU A 262 -23.58 -15.29 -22.50
N LYS A 263 -23.19 -16.47 -23.00
CA LYS A 263 -22.28 -17.38 -22.28
C LYS A 263 -20.91 -16.76 -22.02
N GLN A 264 -20.40 -15.96 -22.96
CA GLN A 264 -19.14 -15.24 -22.78
C GLN A 264 -19.26 -14.16 -21.67
N TRP A 265 -20.38 -13.42 -21.62
CA TRP A 265 -20.63 -12.49 -20.53
C TRP A 265 -20.69 -13.19 -19.18
N GLU A 266 -21.45 -14.27 -19.07
CA GLU A 266 -21.56 -15.05 -17.85
C GLU A 266 -20.19 -15.54 -17.37
N PHE A 267 -19.40 -16.11 -18.27
CA PHE A 267 -18.06 -16.60 -17.98
C PHE A 267 -17.13 -15.50 -17.47
N THR A 268 -17.06 -14.39 -18.21
CA THR A 268 -16.20 -13.25 -17.89
C THR A 268 -16.54 -12.62 -16.55
N ILE A 269 -17.83 -12.52 -16.22
CA ILE A 269 -18.27 -11.92 -14.97
C ILE A 269 -18.02 -12.87 -13.78
N LYS A 270 -18.23 -14.19 -13.97
CA LYS A 270 -17.83 -15.19 -12.96
C LYS A 270 -16.32 -15.12 -12.71
N MET A 271 -15.50 -15.04 -13.76
CA MET A 271 -14.06 -14.86 -13.66
C MET A 271 -13.71 -13.62 -12.81
N TYR A 272 -14.33 -12.48 -13.10
CA TYR A 272 -14.12 -11.25 -12.32
C TYR A 272 -14.45 -11.45 -10.83
N CYS A 273 -15.60 -12.02 -10.51
CA CYS A 273 -16.00 -12.26 -9.11
C CYS A 273 -15.01 -13.20 -8.40
N ILE A 274 -14.65 -14.31 -9.05
CA ILE A 274 -13.72 -15.30 -8.49
C ILE A 274 -12.33 -14.70 -8.26
N ILE A 275 -11.79 -13.91 -9.22
CA ILE A 275 -10.50 -13.25 -9.05
C ILE A 275 -10.54 -12.27 -7.87
N LYS A 276 -11.61 -11.48 -7.76
CA LYS A 276 -11.81 -10.55 -6.64
C LYS A 276 -11.80 -11.32 -5.31
N ASP A 277 -12.52 -12.43 -5.24
CA ASP A 277 -12.59 -13.28 -4.05
C ASP A 277 -11.24 -13.93 -3.72
N LEU A 278 -10.52 -14.43 -4.72
CA LEU A 278 -9.16 -14.95 -4.55
C LEU A 278 -8.20 -13.89 -3.99
N MET A 279 -8.32 -12.65 -4.42
CA MET A 279 -7.45 -11.58 -3.95
C MET A 279 -7.77 -11.16 -2.52
N GLN A 280 -9.04 -10.92 -2.20
CA GLN A 280 -9.47 -10.27 -0.94
C GLN A 280 -10.02 -11.24 0.09
N GLY A 281 -10.51 -12.39 -0.33
CA GLY A 281 -11.44 -13.21 0.43
C GLY A 281 -12.88 -12.73 0.32
N ASN A 282 -13.82 -13.64 0.58
CA ASN A 282 -15.24 -13.34 0.58
C ASN A 282 -16.00 -14.23 1.59
N PRO A 283 -16.52 -13.65 2.68
CA PRO A 283 -17.26 -14.41 3.69
C PRO A 283 -18.61 -14.95 3.18
N ASN A 284 -19.12 -14.42 2.05
CA ASN A 284 -20.41 -14.81 1.48
C ASN A 284 -20.32 -16.00 0.54
N LEU A 285 -19.14 -16.60 0.37
CA LEU A 285 -19.02 -17.86 -0.39
C LEU A 285 -19.88 -18.95 0.27
N PRO A 286 -20.32 -19.97 -0.52
CA PRO A 286 -21.11 -21.06 0.01
C PRO A 286 -20.48 -21.75 1.23
N ASP A 287 -21.31 -22.33 2.08
CA ASP A 287 -20.84 -23.06 3.25
C ASP A 287 -20.04 -24.30 2.83
N GLY A 288 -19.02 -24.63 3.61
CA GLY A 288 -18.11 -25.74 3.33
C GLY A 288 -16.81 -25.34 2.60
N PHE A 289 -16.66 -24.07 2.20
CA PHE A 289 -15.50 -23.52 1.51
C PHE A 289 -14.77 -22.49 2.37
N GLU A 290 -14.51 -22.82 3.64
CA GLU A 290 -13.95 -21.87 4.62
C GLU A 290 -12.53 -21.43 4.30
N GLU A 291 -11.76 -22.27 3.62
CA GLU A 291 -10.41 -21.91 3.15
C GLU A 291 -10.49 -20.89 2.03
N GLU A 292 -11.38 -21.08 1.09
CA GLU A 292 -11.62 -20.18 -0.05
C GLU A 292 -12.14 -18.80 0.40
N LYS A 293 -12.91 -18.75 1.49
CA LYS A 293 -13.42 -17.50 2.07
C LYS A 293 -12.30 -16.56 2.53
N SER A 294 -11.12 -17.08 2.86
CA SER A 294 -10.00 -16.28 3.37
C SER A 294 -9.29 -15.45 2.30
N GLY A 295 -9.26 -15.91 1.06
CA GLY A 295 -8.48 -15.30 -0.03
C GLY A 295 -6.98 -15.22 0.26
N HIS A 296 -6.25 -14.53 -0.60
CA HIS A 296 -4.79 -14.45 -0.54
C HIS A 296 -4.23 -13.12 -0.01
N ASN A 297 -5.09 -12.21 0.43
CA ASN A 297 -4.70 -10.84 0.85
C ASN A 297 -3.82 -10.14 -0.19
N ALA A 298 -4.18 -10.27 -1.47
CA ALA A 298 -3.41 -9.79 -2.60
C ALA A 298 -3.81 -8.36 -2.99
N ILE A 299 -2.82 -7.48 -3.17
CA ILE A 299 -3.01 -6.11 -3.68
C ILE A 299 -2.77 -6.03 -5.19
N ALA A 300 -2.18 -7.05 -5.75
CA ALA A 300 -1.97 -7.19 -7.18
C ALA A 300 -2.13 -8.65 -7.59
N ALA A 301 -2.63 -8.87 -8.80
CA ALA A 301 -2.74 -10.19 -9.38
C ALA A 301 -2.51 -10.13 -10.89
N GLY A 302 -2.31 -11.27 -11.52
CA GLY A 302 -2.19 -11.34 -12.96
C GLY A 302 -2.21 -12.75 -13.48
N PHE A 303 -2.68 -12.90 -14.72
CA PHE A 303 -2.56 -14.16 -15.45
C PHE A 303 -1.19 -14.28 -16.11
N GLN A 304 -0.64 -15.45 -16.05
CA GLN A 304 0.46 -15.86 -16.89
C GLN A 304 -0.12 -16.65 -18.07
N GLY A 305 0.12 -16.17 -19.29
CA GLY A 305 -0.32 -16.88 -20.46
C GLY A 305 -1.72 -16.52 -20.94
N GLN A 306 -1.91 -15.27 -21.33
CA GLN A 306 -3.15 -14.75 -21.93
C GLN A 306 -3.77 -15.69 -22.99
N ARG A 307 -2.96 -16.31 -23.81
CA ARG A 307 -3.43 -17.16 -24.92
C ARG A 307 -4.01 -18.50 -24.49
N GLN A 308 -3.66 -19.05 -23.35
CA GLN A 308 -4.25 -20.29 -22.89
C GLN A 308 -5.74 -20.17 -22.60
N TRP A 309 -6.19 -18.96 -22.27
CA TRP A 309 -7.58 -18.62 -21.99
C TRP A 309 -8.34 -18.12 -23.21
N THR A 310 -7.64 -17.49 -24.15
CA THR A 310 -8.27 -16.73 -25.24
C THR A 310 -8.51 -17.53 -26.51
N ASP A 311 -7.90 -18.69 -26.66
CA ASP A 311 -8.10 -19.50 -27.86
C ASP A 311 -9.52 -20.11 -27.95
N HIS A 312 -10.24 -20.18 -26.82
CA HIS A 312 -11.55 -20.82 -26.74
C HIS A 312 -12.61 -20.02 -25.96
N TRP A 313 -12.21 -19.03 -25.12
CA TRP A 313 -13.08 -18.27 -24.25
C TRP A 313 -12.72 -16.79 -24.27
N PRO A 314 -13.62 -15.87 -23.78
CA PRO A 314 -13.26 -14.46 -23.64
C PRO A 314 -12.00 -14.33 -22.80
N ASN A 315 -11.15 -13.42 -23.21
CA ASN A 315 -9.94 -13.09 -22.45
C ASN A 315 -10.31 -12.38 -21.14
N CYS A 316 -9.28 -12.08 -20.33
CA CYS A 316 -9.43 -11.41 -19.05
C CYS A 316 -9.51 -9.87 -19.14
N ASP A 317 -9.70 -9.28 -20.33
CA ASP A 317 -9.77 -7.83 -20.52
C ASP A 317 -10.86 -7.18 -19.65
N TYR A 318 -12.02 -7.83 -19.51
CA TYR A 318 -13.08 -7.32 -18.66
C TYR A 318 -12.69 -7.36 -17.17
N PRO A 319 -12.25 -8.48 -16.57
CA PRO A 319 -11.74 -8.49 -15.21
C PRO A 319 -10.63 -7.46 -14.99
N GLU A 320 -9.68 -7.33 -15.92
CA GLU A 320 -8.61 -6.36 -15.85
C GLU A 320 -9.15 -4.93 -15.81
N ALA A 321 -10.04 -4.56 -16.72
CA ALA A 321 -10.63 -3.24 -16.77
C ALA A 321 -11.39 -2.88 -15.50
N ILE A 322 -12.22 -3.79 -14.97
CA ILE A 322 -13.05 -3.52 -13.81
C ILE A 322 -12.23 -3.57 -12.50
N LEU A 323 -11.29 -4.51 -12.34
CA LEU A 323 -10.44 -4.56 -11.16
C LEU A 323 -9.57 -3.30 -11.02
N ASN A 324 -9.00 -2.81 -12.13
CA ASN A 324 -8.21 -1.58 -12.13
C ASN A 324 -9.04 -0.29 -12.02
N SER A 325 -10.36 -0.36 -12.18
CA SER A 325 -11.23 0.81 -12.09
C SER A 325 -11.47 1.23 -10.63
N SER A 326 -11.84 2.51 -10.45
CA SER A 326 -12.23 3.08 -9.14
C SER A 326 -13.71 2.86 -8.79
N PHE A 327 -14.41 2.06 -9.56
CA PHE A 327 -15.83 1.69 -9.35
C PHE A 327 -16.12 0.31 -9.97
N ASP A 328 -17.15 -0.34 -9.45
CA ASP A 328 -17.76 -1.56 -10.00
C ASP A 328 -19.27 -1.59 -9.67
N PHE A 329 -19.89 -2.75 -9.74
CA PHE A 329 -21.32 -2.94 -9.41
C PHE A 329 -21.69 -2.65 -7.95
N GLU A 330 -20.72 -2.59 -7.06
CA GLU A 330 -20.88 -2.19 -5.65
C GLU A 330 -20.70 -0.69 -5.44
N GLY A 331 -20.34 0.05 -6.48
CA GLY A 331 -20.10 1.48 -6.44
C GLY A 331 -18.61 1.85 -6.45
N LYS A 332 -18.27 2.88 -5.70
CA LYS A 332 -16.88 3.35 -5.61
C LYS A 332 -16.01 2.38 -4.81
N LYS A 333 -14.90 1.97 -5.38
CA LYS A 333 -13.92 1.08 -4.74
C LYS A 333 -12.49 1.58 -4.94
N GLU A 334 -11.55 0.96 -4.23
CA GLU A 334 -10.13 1.12 -4.55
C GLU A 334 -9.77 0.24 -5.77
N PRO A 335 -8.97 0.78 -6.70
CA PRO A 335 -8.43 -0.04 -7.77
C PRO A 335 -7.62 -1.20 -7.22
N MET A 336 -7.86 -2.39 -7.76
CA MET A 336 -7.05 -3.59 -7.49
C MET A 336 -6.16 -3.81 -8.71
N VAL A 337 -4.85 -3.80 -8.51
CA VAL A 337 -3.92 -3.95 -9.64
C VAL A 337 -4.05 -5.34 -10.22
N PHE A 338 -4.44 -5.41 -11.46
CA PHE A 338 -4.56 -6.65 -12.21
C PHE A 338 -3.99 -6.45 -13.62
N ALA A 339 -3.15 -7.37 -14.05
CA ALA A 339 -2.54 -7.34 -15.36
C ALA A 339 -2.55 -8.72 -16.01
N THR A 340 -2.59 -8.74 -17.31
CA THR A 340 -2.49 -9.94 -18.15
C THR A 340 -1.35 -9.82 -19.14
N GLU A 341 -0.59 -10.87 -19.32
CA GLU A 341 0.45 -10.98 -20.36
C GLU A 341 0.11 -12.05 -21.38
#